data_474693b5cced9894ce04a30531036169
#
_entry.id   474693b5cced9894ce04a30531036169
#
_cell.length_a   1.000
_cell.length_b   1.000
_cell.length_c   1.000
_cell.angle_alpha   90.00
_cell.angle_beta   90.00
_cell.angle_gamma   90.00
#
_symmetry.space_group_name_H-M   'P 1'
#
loop_
_entity.id
_entity.type
_entity.pdbx_description
1 polymer ?
#
loop_
_entity_poly.entity_id
_entity_poly.type
_entity_poly.pdbx_seq_one_letter_code
_entity_poly.pdbx_strand_id
1 'polypeptide(L)'
;MSQKSPRSLFVASAVLALPLAGTALADGKLAIKVGRIIPMNGPEITNGAIVIENGRITAIGADLKLPWDAVVIDQPKMVAFPGLVEAHSARGMDRANENIDVAPFLNVRDSIDPVGFYFEDSLRWGITTINVQQGPNCVIGAQGMVVKPVGITIEDMLVKPDGGLKLSAAPKFGYSPATQQQALRGAFTELRLYLEEVVRDKQQGGDRAKREALFQGRDLEGEKSKGKAMGGSAWKVAGLEVIPRGEIDEKQEPLLALVEGKLAAFVYCARPMDVQRALEIARANGFLARTTLVCNTACWKAVDVIVDAGVPVVLEGPLVQLERDPINGKEIETFVPKVFADKKVRFALSSTNTTTESLWFQAATAVGLGLPRESALKAITLVPAEILGLQKRVGSLEVGKDGNVLLFSGDPLSVTSQVEHVIVEGAHVYDRSKDTRVKALLEGKMPPGTAAADDKGAKAAGATAAKPHDDTGTVPLDEPEPKKKD
;
A
#
# COMPACT_ATOMS: atom_id res chain seq x y z
N MET A 1 53.99 9.65 56.83
CA MET A 1 52.68 10.12 56.36
C MET A 1 52.36 9.35 55.07
N SER A 2 51.55 8.31 55.23
CA SER A 2 51.18 7.37 54.16
C SER A 2 49.78 7.68 53.64
N GLN A 3 49.67 8.12 52.39
CA GLN A 3 48.39 8.31 51.74
C GLN A 3 47.89 6.98 51.12
N LYS A 4 46.75 6.49 51.61
CA LYS A 4 46.03 5.39 51.04
C LYS A 4 45.09 5.89 49.92
N SER A 5 45.27 5.39 48.70
CA SER A 5 44.37 5.61 47.59
C SER A 5 43.11 4.68 47.71
N PRO A 6 41.92 5.15 47.34
CA PRO A 6 40.74 4.33 47.37
C PRO A 6 40.70 3.41 46.13
N ARG A 7 40.47 2.11 46.37
CA ARG A 7 40.20 1.10 45.34
C ARG A 7 38.77 1.31 44.80
N SER A 8 38.64 1.67 43.53
CA SER A 8 37.39 1.66 42.83
C SER A 8 36.96 0.19 42.55
N LEU A 9 35.80 -0.18 43.12
CA LEU A 9 35.09 -1.40 42.76
C LEU A 9 34.47 -1.22 41.35
N PHE A 10 35.01 -1.93 40.37
CA PHE A 10 34.32 -2.15 39.12
C PHE A 10 33.24 -3.21 39.34
N VAL A 11 31.95 -2.78 39.35
CA VAL A 11 30.80 -3.70 39.24
C VAL A 11 30.66 -4.04 37.76
N ALA A 12 31.11 -5.24 37.41
CA ALA A 12 30.87 -5.80 36.09
C ALA A 12 29.37 -6.18 35.99
N SER A 13 28.57 -5.33 35.35
CA SER A 13 27.22 -5.68 34.91
C SER A 13 27.33 -6.71 33.81
N ALA A 14 27.08 -7.97 34.13
CA ALA A 14 26.88 -9.02 33.14
C ALA A 14 25.55 -8.72 32.41
N VAL A 15 25.64 -8.13 31.24
CA VAL A 15 24.54 -8.06 30.28
C VAL A 15 24.32 -9.50 29.80
N LEU A 16 23.24 -10.13 30.29
CA LEU A 16 22.73 -11.39 29.75
C LEU A 16 22.22 -11.08 28.34
N ALA A 17 23.06 -11.29 27.33
CA ALA A 17 22.60 -11.31 25.96
C ALA A 17 21.72 -12.57 25.77
N LEU A 18 20.41 -12.39 25.84
CA LEU A 18 19.48 -13.37 25.28
C LEU A 18 19.79 -13.49 23.78
N PRO A 19 19.98 -14.68 23.24
CA PRO A 19 20.07 -14.86 21.82
C PRO A 19 18.71 -14.42 21.23
N LEU A 20 18.65 -13.26 20.57
CA LEU A 20 17.61 -12.98 19.60
C LEU A 20 17.78 -14.05 18.51
N ALA A 21 16.94 -15.09 18.60
CA ALA A 21 16.77 -15.99 17.48
C ALA A 21 16.24 -15.13 16.32
N GLY A 22 17.15 -14.73 15.44
CA GLY A 22 16.79 -14.25 14.13
C GLY A 22 15.82 -15.29 13.57
N THR A 23 14.63 -14.86 13.13
CA THR A 23 13.71 -15.71 12.41
C THR A 23 14.35 -16.08 11.08
N ALA A 24 15.26 -17.05 11.08
CA ALA A 24 15.61 -17.77 9.87
C ALA A 24 14.27 -18.26 9.31
N LEU A 25 13.93 -17.80 8.09
CA LEU A 25 12.88 -18.42 7.28
C LEU A 25 13.02 -19.93 7.45
N ALA A 26 11.94 -20.60 7.81
CA ALA A 26 12.02 -21.99 8.30
C ALA A 26 12.63 -22.89 7.22
N ASP A 27 13.90 -23.21 7.36
CA ASP A 27 14.57 -24.31 6.66
C ASP A 27 13.99 -25.64 7.18
N GLY A 28 12.68 -25.84 6.96
CA GLY A 28 11.97 -26.97 7.51
C GLY A 28 10.65 -27.23 6.79
N LYS A 29 10.07 -28.37 7.10
CA LYS A 29 8.75 -28.75 6.62
C LYS A 29 7.71 -28.48 7.70
N LEU A 30 6.69 -27.71 7.35
CA LEU A 30 5.53 -27.47 8.19
C LEU A 30 4.31 -28.14 7.57
N ALA A 31 3.57 -28.91 8.36
CA ALA A 31 2.28 -29.45 7.98
C ALA A 31 1.17 -28.85 8.86
N ILE A 32 0.12 -28.35 8.25
CA ILE A 32 -1.03 -27.76 8.94
C ILE A 32 -2.25 -28.61 8.65
N LYS A 33 -2.85 -29.21 9.69
CA LYS A 33 -4.10 -29.98 9.61
C LYS A 33 -5.23 -29.14 10.19
N VAL A 34 -6.33 -29.04 9.46
CA VAL A 34 -7.49 -28.21 9.86
C VAL A 34 -8.80 -28.87 9.46
N GLY A 35 -9.88 -28.49 10.13
CA GLY A 35 -11.22 -28.96 9.78
C GLY A 35 -11.72 -28.46 8.42
N ARG A 36 -11.29 -27.27 7.98
CA ARG A 36 -11.71 -26.70 6.70
C ARG A 36 -10.60 -25.81 6.11
N ILE A 37 -10.42 -25.86 4.80
CA ILE A 37 -9.53 -24.97 4.05
C ILE A 37 -10.37 -24.21 3.03
N ILE A 38 -10.25 -22.89 3.01
CA ILE A 38 -10.85 -22.00 2.00
C ILE A 38 -9.69 -21.48 1.12
N PRO A 39 -9.40 -22.13 -0.02
CA PRO A 39 -8.20 -21.84 -0.79
C PRO A 39 -8.28 -20.56 -1.61
N MET A 40 -9.46 -20.01 -1.82
CA MET A 40 -9.80 -18.87 -2.69
C MET A 40 -9.70 -19.12 -4.20
N ASN A 41 -8.96 -20.14 -4.62
CA ASN A 41 -8.89 -20.57 -6.03
C ASN A 41 -9.23 -22.06 -6.10
N GLY A 42 -10.52 -22.36 -6.00
CA GLY A 42 -11.06 -23.71 -6.00
C GLY A 42 -12.08 -23.95 -4.90
N PRO A 43 -12.62 -25.19 -4.80
CA PRO A 43 -13.61 -25.55 -3.79
C PRO A 43 -12.98 -25.60 -2.38
N GLU A 44 -13.82 -25.41 -1.37
CA GLU A 44 -13.43 -25.63 0.03
C GLU A 44 -13.08 -27.10 0.27
N ILE A 45 -12.07 -27.36 1.10
CA ILE A 45 -11.60 -28.68 1.44
C ILE A 45 -11.91 -28.95 2.92
N THR A 46 -12.67 -30.01 3.21
CA THR A 46 -12.98 -30.46 4.58
C THR A 46 -11.93 -31.42 5.06
N ASN A 47 -11.56 -31.34 6.35
CA ASN A 47 -10.54 -32.17 7.00
C ASN A 47 -9.25 -32.23 6.18
N GLY A 48 -8.77 -31.05 5.73
CA GLY A 48 -7.64 -30.94 4.85
C GLY A 48 -6.31 -30.70 5.57
N ALA A 49 -5.24 -30.86 4.80
CA ALA A 49 -3.91 -30.49 5.22
C ALA A 49 -3.21 -29.61 4.18
N ILE A 50 -2.26 -28.80 4.66
CA ILE A 50 -1.38 -27.97 3.85
C ILE A 50 0.05 -28.32 4.25
N VAL A 51 0.90 -28.61 3.27
CA VAL A 51 2.33 -28.84 3.50
C VAL A 51 3.11 -27.67 2.91
N ILE A 52 4.00 -27.10 3.71
CA ILE A 52 4.85 -25.98 3.35
C ILE A 52 6.31 -26.45 3.53
N GLU A 53 7.12 -26.26 2.48
CA GLU A 53 8.56 -26.54 2.48
C GLU A 53 9.30 -25.34 1.93
N ASN A 54 10.35 -24.90 2.62
CA ASN A 54 11.16 -23.75 2.22
C ASN A 54 10.30 -22.51 1.92
N GLY A 55 9.32 -22.23 2.77
CA GLY A 55 8.45 -21.07 2.65
C GLY A 55 7.33 -21.18 1.62
N ARG A 56 7.22 -22.30 0.86
CA ARG A 56 6.23 -22.46 -0.20
C ARG A 56 5.30 -23.63 0.04
N ILE A 57 4.06 -23.51 -0.40
CA ILE A 57 3.08 -24.59 -0.36
C ILE A 57 3.49 -25.66 -1.38
N THR A 58 3.75 -26.87 -0.91
CA THR A 58 4.12 -28.01 -1.76
C THR A 58 2.98 -28.99 -1.97
N ALA A 59 2.03 -29.07 -1.01
CA ALA A 59 0.82 -29.86 -1.15
C ALA A 59 -0.34 -29.23 -0.38
N ILE A 60 -1.56 -29.40 -0.92
CA ILE A 60 -2.82 -29.00 -0.28
C ILE A 60 -3.91 -29.99 -0.69
N GLY A 61 -4.70 -30.48 0.24
CA GLY A 61 -5.80 -31.41 -0.05
C GLY A 61 -6.33 -32.12 1.17
N ALA A 62 -7.38 -32.95 0.97
CA ALA A 62 -7.83 -33.93 1.96
C ALA A 62 -6.90 -35.15 1.90
N ASP A 63 -6.81 -35.91 3.00
CA ASP A 63 -6.10 -37.18 3.09
C ASP A 63 -4.63 -37.17 2.63
N LEU A 64 -3.93 -36.04 2.79
CA LEU A 64 -2.53 -35.95 2.45
C LEU A 64 -1.65 -36.80 3.39
N LYS A 65 -0.72 -37.55 2.79
CA LYS A 65 0.38 -38.15 3.53
C LYS A 65 1.37 -37.10 3.94
N LEU A 66 1.43 -36.79 5.22
CA LEU A 66 2.36 -35.77 5.73
C LEU A 66 3.79 -36.32 5.73
N PRO A 67 4.79 -35.48 5.43
CA PRO A 67 6.19 -35.84 5.61
C PRO A 67 6.45 -36.20 7.09
N TRP A 68 7.18 -37.27 7.31
CA TRP A 68 7.48 -37.76 8.68
C TRP A 68 8.37 -36.79 9.47
N ASP A 69 9.10 -35.93 8.79
CA ASP A 69 10.02 -34.91 9.31
C ASP A 69 9.38 -33.52 9.43
N ALA A 70 8.09 -33.39 9.11
CA ALA A 70 7.39 -32.11 9.21
C ALA A 70 6.98 -31.79 10.65
N VAL A 71 7.15 -30.55 11.06
CA VAL A 71 6.47 -29.99 12.24
C VAL A 71 4.98 -29.92 11.96
N VAL A 72 4.13 -30.48 12.83
CA VAL A 72 2.68 -30.55 12.59
C VAL A 72 1.95 -29.57 13.50
N ILE A 73 1.16 -28.66 12.90
CA ILE A 73 0.12 -27.88 13.59
C ILE A 73 -1.21 -28.57 13.33
N ASP A 74 -1.77 -29.23 14.35
CA ASP A 74 -3.04 -29.96 14.26
C ASP A 74 -4.16 -29.18 14.95
N GLN A 75 -5.05 -28.59 14.13
CA GLN A 75 -6.14 -27.72 14.59
C GLN A 75 -7.48 -28.09 13.90
N PRO A 76 -8.06 -29.25 14.25
CA PRO A 76 -9.20 -29.82 13.53
C PRO A 76 -10.50 -28.98 13.60
N LYS A 77 -10.56 -28.00 14.51
CA LYS A 77 -11.71 -27.10 14.63
C LYS A 77 -11.52 -25.79 13.91
N MET A 78 -10.32 -25.51 13.40
CA MET A 78 -9.99 -24.24 12.75
C MET A 78 -10.21 -24.27 11.25
N VAL A 79 -10.28 -23.06 10.67
CA VAL A 79 -10.41 -22.83 9.24
C VAL A 79 -9.12 -22.19 8.74
N ALA A 80 -8.48 -22.83 7.77
CA ALA A 80 -7.32 -22.27 7.08
C ALA A 80 -7.79 -21.35 5.94
N PHE A 81 -7.17 -20.19 5.88
CA PHE A 81 -7.44 -19.13 4.89
C PHE A 81 -6.10 -18.52 4.41
N PRO A 82 -5.99 -18.01 3.17
CA PRO A 82 -4.77 -17.32 2.74
C PRO A 82 -4.52 -16.05 3.56
N GLY A 83 -3.25 -15.69 3.70
CA GLY A 83 -2.86 -14.43 4.29
C GLY A 83 -3.50 -13.25 3.56
N LEU A 84 -4.01 -12.27 4.31
CA LEU A 84 -4.62 -11.07 3.76
C LEU A 84 -3.57 -10.19 3.10
N VAL A 85 -3.98 -9.48 2.05
CA VAL A 85 -3.12 -8.60 1.27
C VAL A 85 -3.66 -7.18 1.34
N GLU A 86 -2.82 -6.25 1.81
CA GLU A 86 -3.09 -4.82 1.82
C GLU A 86 -2.48 -4.17 0.58
N ALA A 87 -3.33 -3.71 -0.36
CA ALA A 87 -2.86 -3.16 -1.63
C ALA A 87 -2.28 -1.75 -1.51
N HIS A 88 -2.63 -1.00 -0.47
CA HIS A 88 -2.17 0.36 -0.25
C HIS A 88 -2.30 0.73 1.22
N SER A 89 -1.21 1.11 1.85
CA SER A 89 -1.19 1.64 3.21
C SER A 89 -0.15 2.74 3.35
N ALA A 90 -0.54 3.87 3.93
CA ALA A 90 0.38 4.95 4.30
C ALA A 90 0.89 4.80 5.75
N ARG A 91 0.72 3.64 6.34
CA ARG A 91 1.17 3.28 7.70
C ARG A 91 2.44 2.43 7.64
N GLY A 92 3.09 2.27 8.76
CA GLY A 92 4.34 1.50 8.86
C GLY A 92 5.59 2.32 8.52
N MET A 93 5.45 3.65 8.42
CA MET A 93 6.53 4.60 8.18
C MET A 93 6.59 5.62 9.32
N ASP A 94 7.78 6.16 9.56
CA ASP A 94 7.96 7.28 10.52
C ASP A 94 7.12 8.50 10.10
N ARG A 95 7.13 8.83 8.82
CA ARG A 95 6.30 9.89 8.23
C ARG A 95 5.55 9.40 7.01
N ALA A 96 4.23 9.58 7.06
CA ALA A 96 3.37 9.22 5.93
C ALA A 96 3.46 10.19 4.74
N ASN A 97 3.83 11.45 4.98
CA ASN A 97 3.86 12.50 3.97
C ASN A 97 5.13 13.33 4.06
N GLU A 98 5.65 13.71 2.89
CA GLU A 98 6.79 14.59 2.73
C GLU A 98 6.36 16.03 2.41
N ASN A 99 7.26 16.99 2.68
CA ASN A 99 7.01 18.40 2.36
C ASN A 99 7.34 18.77 0.91
N ILE A 100 7.87 17.82 0.13
CA ILE A 100 8.23 18.01 -1.28
C ILE A 100 7.03 17.66 -2.13
N ASP A 101 6.65 18.55 -3.04
CA ASP A 101 5.45 18.40 -3.86
C ASP A 101 5.60 17.30 -4.92
N VAL A 102 6.75 17.27 -5.58
CA VAL A 102 7.10 16.31 -6.63
C VAL A 102 8.42 15.64 -6.26
N ALA A 103 8.32 14.42 -5.74
CA ALA A 103 9.46 13.67 -5.22
C ALA A 103 9.46 12.20 -5.67
N PRO A 104 9.38 11.91 -6.98
CA PRO A 104 9.35 10.55 -7.49
C PRO A 104 10.63 9.75 -7.19
N PHE A 105 11.72 10.44 -6.87
CA PHE A 105 13.03 9.87 -6.53
C PHE A 105 13.11 9.36 -5.09
N LEU A 106 12.19 9.75 -4.21
CA LEU A 106 12.14 9.20 -2.85
C LEU A 106 11.60 7.77 -2.88
N ASN A 107 12.06 6.96 -1.92
CA ASN A 107 11.60 5.60 -1.72
C ASN A 107 11.14 5.43 -0.28
N VAL A 108 9.96 4.84 -0.07
CA VAL A 108 9.41 4.60 1.27
C VAL A 108 10.29 3.65 2.10
N ARG A 109 11.20 2.91 1.46
CA ARG A 109 12.18 2.05 2.13
C ARG A 109 12.90 2.77 3.26
N ASP A 110 13.28 4.03 3.03
CA ASP A 110 14.08 4.80 3.99
C ASP A 110 13.25 5.33 5.17
N SER A 111 11.91 5.21 5.09
CA SER A 111 10.97 5.65 6.13
C SER A 111 10.24 4.51 6.83
N ILE A 112 10.35 3.26 6.35
CA ILE A 112 9.72 2.09 6.98
C ILE A 112 10.42 1.80 8.31
N ASP A 113 9.62 1.65 9.38
CA ASP A 113 10.09 1.18 10.68
C ASP A 113 9.72 -0.30 10.88
N PRO A 114 10.66 -1.25 10.68
CA PRO A 114 10.41 -2.68 10.77
C PRO A 114 9.85 -3.16 12.11
N VAL A 115 10.18 -2.45 13.20
CA VAL A 115 9.75 -2.79 14.57
C VAL A 115 8.53 -2.00 15.02
N GLY A 116 7.93 -1.22 14.12
CA GLY A 116 6.74 -0.41 14.39
C GLY A 116 5.52 -1.27 14.75
N PHE A 117 4.72 -0.81 15.71
CA PHE A 117 3.49 -1.49 16.14
C PHE A 117 2.52 -1.80 15.01
N TYR A 118 2.54 -1.04 13.93
CA TYR A 118 1.69 -1.28 12.78
C TYR A 118 1.88 -2.68 12.18
N PHE A 119 3.11 -3.15 12.06
CA PHE A 119 3.39 -4.48 11.51
C PHE A 119 2.98 -5.60 12.46
N GLU A 120 3.18 -5.39 13.77
CA GLU A 120 2.71 -6.32 14.79
C GLU A 120 1.17 -6.41 14.81
N ASP A 121 0.48 -5.27 14.74
CA ASP A 121 -0.98 -5.24 14.67
C ASP A 121 -1.50 -5.84 13.34
N SER A 122 -0.78 -5.64 12.23
CA SER A 122 -1.12 -6.26 10.94
C SER A 122 -1.12 -7.79 11.03
N LEU A 123 -0.16 -8.38 11.74
CA LEU A 123 -0.15 -9.83 11.99
C LEU A 123 -1.37 -10.26 12.82
N ARG A 124 -1.73 -9.53 13.88
CA ARG A 124 -2.94 -9.81 14.67
C ARG A 124 -4.21 -9.85 13.82
N TRP A 125 -4.26 -9.02 12.79
CA TRP A 125 -5.38 -8.93 11.86
C TRP A 125 -5.25 -9.85 10.65
N GLY A 126 -4.19 -10.66 10.58
CA GLY A 126 -3.96 -11.63 9.52
C GLY A 126 -3.45 -11.03 8.21
N ILE A 127 -2.96 -9.80 8.21
CA ILE A 127 -2.34 -9.19 7.03
C ILE A 127 -0.91 -9.72 6.94
N THR A 128 -0.57 -10.35 5.81
CA THR A 128 0.75 -10.98 5.59
C THR A 128 1.54 -10.32 4.46
N THR A 129 0.91 -9.46 3.69
CA THR A 129 1.55 -8.74 2.58
C THR A 129 0.98 -7.32 2.52
N ILE A 130 1.84 -6.31 2.52
CA ILE A 130 1.47 -4.90 2.61
C ILE A 130 2.23 -4.11 1.56
N ASN A 131 1.53 -3.35 0.74
CA ASN A 131 2.14 -2.33 -0.09
C ASN A 131 2.19 -1.01 0.70
N VAL A 132 3.37 -0.69 1.22
CA VAL A 132 3.61 0.57 1.91
C VAL A 132 3.80 1.66 0.86
N GLN A 133 3.02 2.72 0.99
CA GLN A 133 2.96 3.85 0.05
C GLN A 133 2.96 5.17 0.82
N GLN A 134 3.49 6.22 0.22
CA GLN A 134 3.33 7.56 0.79
C GLN A 134 1.85 7.96 0.90
N GLY A 135 1.51 8.79 1.87
CA GLY A 135 0.18 9.36 2.06
C GLY A 135 -0.27 10.28 0.91
N PRO A 136 -1.54 10.71 0.94
CA PRO A 136 -2.14 11.45 -0.18
C PRO A 136 -1.73 12.93 -0.26
N ASN A 137 -1.02 13.49 0.74
CA ASN A 137 -0.66 14.90 0.78
C ASN A 137 0.58 15.21 -0.08
N CYS A 138 0.50 14.94 -1.37
CA CYS A 138 1.55 15.16 -2.36
C CYS A 138 0.94 15.55 -3.73
N VAL A 139 1.77 15.94 -4.67
CA VAL A 139 1.44 15.98 -6.10
C VAL A 139 1.89 14.66 -6.74
N ILE A 140 3.20 14.40 -6.69
CA ILE A 140 3.82 13.12 -7.01
C ILE A 140 4.72 12.78 -5.83
N GLY A 141 4.43 11.68 -5.17
CA GLY A 141 5.14 11.24 -3.98
C GLY A 141 6.20 10.19 -4.27
N ALA A 142 6.56 9.45 -3.22
CA ALA A 142 7.60 8.44 -3.25
C ALA A 142 7.19 7.16 -3.97
N GLN A 143 8.18 6.36 -4.32
CA GLN A 143 8.02 4.98 -4.75
C GLN A 143 7.69 4.11 -3.54
N GLY A 144 6.62 3.31 -3.66
CA GLY A 144 6.20 2.34 -2.64
C GLY A 144 7.03 1.07 -2.65
N MET A 145 6.85 0.27 -1.61
CA MET A 145 7.49 -1.03 -1.44
C MET A 145 6.49 -2.05 -0.91
N VAL A 146 6.53 -3.28 -1.42
CA VAL A 146 5.73 -4.38 -0.88
C VAL A 146 6.55 -5.16 0.12
N VAL A 147 6.02 -5.29 1.34
CA VAL A 147 6.67 -5.95 2.47
C VAL A 147 5.77 -7.01 3.11
N LYS A 148 6.36 -7.96 3.79
CA LYS A 148 5.69 -8.82 4.79
C LYS A 148 5.91 -8.21 6.19
N PRO A 149 4.94 -8.26 7.11
CA PRO A 149 5.07 -7.67 8.44
C PRO A 149 5.90 -8.53 9.41
N VAL A 150 6.98 -9.11 8.91
CA VAL A 150 7.89 -10.02 9.65
C VAL A 150 9.32 -9.72 9.24
N GLY A 151 10.16 -9.39 10.20
CA GLY A 151 11.56 -9.06 10.01
C GLY A 151 11.99 -7.95 10.96
N ILE A 152 13.28 -7.82 11.18
CA ILE A 152 13.91 -6.74 11.96
C ILE A 152 14.67 -5.76 11.08
N THR A 153 14.86 -6.13 9.81
CA THR A 153 15.42 -5.28 8.76
C THR A 153 14.45 -5.19 7.59
N ILE A 154 14.63 -4.17 6.75
CA ILE A 154 13.81 -3.99 5.55
C ILE A 154 14.05 -5.12 4.54
N GLU A 155 15.29 -5.63 4.49
CA GLU A 155 15.67 -6.77 3.66
C GLU A 155 14.91 -8.03 4.04
N ASP A 156 14.73 -8.29 5.34
CA ASP A 156 13.94 -9.43 5.84
C ASP A 156 12.47 -9.30 5.45
N MET A 157 11.95 -8.07 5.43
CA MET A 157 10.55 -7.79 5.14
C MET A 157 10.25 -7.74 3.63
N LEU A 158 11.27 -7.61 2.78
CA LEU A 158 11.09 -7.31 1.36
C LEU A 158 10.36 -8.45 0.62
N VAL A 159 9.24 -8.13 -0.02
CA VAL A 159 8.52 -9.00 -0.96
C VAL A 159 8.75 -8.56 -2.41
N LYS A 160 8.65 -7.24 -2.65
CA LYS A 160 8.86 -6.62 -3.97
C LYS A 160 9.33 -5.17 -3.78
N PRO A 161 10.48 -4.77 -4.35
CA PRO A 161 11.06 -3.43 -4.16
C PRO A 161 10.24 -2.32 -4.85
N ASP A 162 9.48 -2.68 -5.87
CA ASP A 162 8.65 -1.79 -6.66
C ASP A 162 7.17 -1.99 -6.25
N GLY A 163 6.70 -1.16 -5.34
CA GLY A 163 5.29 -1.08 -4.93
C GLY A 163 4.47 -0.09 -5.76
N GLY A 164 5.09 0.62 -6.71
CA GLY A 164 4.47 1.63 -7.55
C GLY A 164 4.72 3.06 -7.07
N LEU A 165 4.43 4.05 -7.92
CA LEU A 165 4.61 5.47 -7.65
C LEU A 165 3.31 6.08 -7.12
N LYS A 166 3.42 6.84 -6.03
CA LYS A 166 2.28 7.59 -5.48
C LYS A 166 2.03 8.86 -6.25
N LEU A 167 0.77 9.09 -6.64
CA LEU A 167 0.28 10.36 -7.19
C LEU A 167 -0.98 10.78 -6.43
N SER A 168 -1.30 12.07 -6.44
CA SER A 168 -2.58 12.57 -5.94
C SER A 168 -3.26 13.46 -6.98
N ALA A 169 -4.47 13.09 -7.38
CA ALA A 169 -5.35 13.96 -8.17
C ALA A 169 -6.17 14.90 -7.28
N ALA A 170 -6.34 14.52 -6.01
CA ALA A 170 -6.92 15.38 -4.99
C ALA A 170 -5.92 16.46 -4.55
N PRO A 171 -6.37 17.68 -4.26
CA PRO A 171 -5.50 18.75 -3.79
C PRO A 171 -4.80 18.38 -2.47
N LYS A 172 -3.49 18.56 -2.43
CA LYS A 172 -2.74 18.53 -1.19
C LYS A 172 -3.08 19.75 -0.33
N PHE A 173 -2.72 19.70 0.95
CA PHE A 173 -2.92 20.82 1.86
C PHE A 173 -2.33 22.12 1.29
N GLY A 174 -3.11 23.18 1.31
CA GLY A 174 -2.74 24.49 0.77
C GLY A 174 -2.89 24.66 -0.75
N TYR A 175 -3.30 23.61 -1.48
CA TYR A 175 -3.51 23.66 -2.93
C TYR A 175 -5.00 23.74 -3.28
N SER A 176 -5.32 24.51 -4.31
CA SER A 176 -6.61 24.40 -4.99
C SER A 176 -6.59 23.23 -5.98
N PRO A 177 -7.76 22.74 -6.43
CA PRO A 177 -7.81 21.74 -7.50
C PRO A 177 -7.07 22.18 -8.78
N ALA A 178 -7.11 23.47 -9.11
CA ALA A 178 -6.42 24.01 -10.28
C ALA A 178 -4.89 23.95 -10.11
N THR A 179 -4.38 24.35 -8.95
CA THR A 179 -2.95 24.28 -8.63
C THR A 179 -2.44 22.85 -8.63
N GLN A 180 -3.18 21.92 -8.03
CA GLN A 180 -2.84 20.49 -8.02
C GLN A 180 -2.71 19.92 -9.43
N GLN A 181 -3.70 20.20 -10.29
CA GLN A 181 -3.70 19.69 -11.67
C GLN A 181 -2.62 20.36 -12.53
N GLN A 182 -2.33 21.64 -12.28
CA GLN A 182 -1.23 22.32 -12.96
C GLN A 182 0.12 21.73 -12.57
N ALA A 183 0.33 21.45 -11.28
CA ALA A 183 1.57 20.83 -10.79
C ALA A 183 1.76 19.41 -11.34
N LEU A 184 0.68 18.60 -11.39
CA LEU A 184 0.73 17.27 -12.01
C LEU A 184 1.11 17.34 -13.50
N ARG A 185 0.45 18.18 -14.27
CA ARG A 185 0.78 18.36 -15.70
C ARG A 185 2.18 18.91 -15.88
N GLY A 186 2.59 19.85 -15.01
CA GLY A 186 3.91 20.45 -15.02
C GLY A 186 5.03 19.42 -14.91
N ALA A 187 4.93 18.50 -13.95
CA ALA A 187 5.93 17.45 -13.73
C ALA A 187 6.18 16.57 -14.97
N PHE A 188 5.12 16.17 -15.70
CA PHE A 188 5.28 15.43 -16.95
C PHE A 188 5.80 16.30 -18.11
N THR A 189 5.46 17.58 -18.13
CA THR A 189 6.00 18.51 -19.12
C THR A 189 7.49 18.74 -18.89
N GLU A 190 7.91 18.93 -17.62
CA GLU A 190 9.30 19.07 -17.22
C GLU A 190 10.13 17.83 -17.56
N LEU A 191 9.59 16.62 -17.26
CA LEU A 191 10.23 15.38 -17.69
C LEU A 191 10.49 15.37 -19.20
N ARG A 192 9.48 15.74 -19.99
CA ARG A 192 9.61 15.73 -21.46
C ARG A 192 10.67 16.71 -21.94
N LEU A 193 10.65 17.93 -21.43
CA LEU A 193 11.65 18.96 -21.78
C LEU A 193 13.06 18.53 -21.38
N TYR A 194 13.22 17.95 -20.18
CA TYR A 194 14.47 17.39 -19.72
C TYR A 194 15.02 16.31 -20.67
N LEU A 195 14.17 15.35 -21.06
CA LEU A 195 14.58 14.28 -21.98
C LEU A 195 14.96 14.82 -23.36
N GLU A 196 14.26 15.84 -23.89
CA GLU A 196 14.58 16.50 -25.13
C GLU A 196 15.91 17.27 -25.06
N GLU A 197 16.21 17.86 -23.89
CA GLU A 197 17.48 18.55 -23.63
C GLU A 197 18.64 17.56 -23.59
N VAL A 198 18.54 16.46 -22.82
CA VAL A 198 19.58 15.41 -22.75
C VAL A 198 19.89 14.86 -24.13
N VAL A 199 18.88 14.60 -24.95
CA VAL A 199 19.09 14.11 -26.34
C VAL A 199 19.80 15.17 -27.17
N ARG A 200 19.41 16.45 -27.08
CA ARG A 200 20.01 17.55 -27.81
C ARG A 200 21.49 17.71 -27.47
N ASP A 201 21.83 17.67 -26.16
CA ASP A 201 23.21 17.79 -25.69
C ASP A 201 24.08 16.63 -26.18
N LYS A 202 23.53 15.42 -26.16
CA LYS A 202 24.23 14.24 -26.70
C LYS A 202 24.48 14.36 -28.20
N GLN A 203 23.49 14.84 -28.96
CA GLN A 203 23.64 15.07 -30.40
C GLN A 203 24.67 16.15 -30.69
N GLN A 204 24.65 17.28 -29.95
CA GLN A 204 25.65 18.34 -30.12
C GLN A 204 27.05 17.86 -29.77
N GLY A 205 27.21 17.06 -28.70
CA GLY A 205 28.47 16.43 -28.35
C GLY A 205 28.96 15.46 -29.44
N GLY A 206 28.03 14.66 -30.00
CA GLY A 206 28.30 13.78 -31.14
C GLY A 206 28.72 14.52 -32.39
N ASP A 207 28.05 15.63 -32.71
CA ASP A 207 28.37 16.47 -33.87
C ASP A 207 29.74 17.17 -33.70
N ARG A 208 30.07 17.58 -32.47
CA ARG A 208 31.42 18.09 -32.16
C ARG A 208 32.48 17.02 -32.33
N ALA A 209 32.26 15.81 -31.83
CA ALA A 209 33.14 14.66 -31.98
C ALA A 209 33.29 14.26 -33.46
N LYS A 210 32.19 14.31 -34.25
CA LYS A 210 32.24 14.08 -35.71
C LYS A 210 33.06 15.14 -36.43
N ARG A 211 32.88 16.43 -36.13
CA ARG A 211 33.70 17.51 -36.70
C ARG A 211 35.17 17.34 -36.32
N GLU A 212 35.46 16.98 -35.10
CA GLU A 212 36.84 16.72 -34.64
C GLU A 212 37.42 15.49 -35.33
N ALA A 213 36.63 14.41 -35.50
CA ALA A 213 37.05 13.21 -36.23
C ALA A 213 37.29 13.48 -37.73
N LEU A 214 36.40 14.28 -38.36
CA LEU A 214 36.58 14.73 -39.74
C LEU A 214 37.84 15.61 -39.90
N PHE A 215 38.06 16.50 -38.93
CA PHE A 215 39.27 17.31 -38.89
C PHE A 215 40.55 16.45 -38.72
N GLN A 216 40.46 15.32 -38.02
CA GLN A 216 41.53 14.33 -37.84
C GLN A 216 41.57 13.27 -38.96
N GLY A 217 40.74 13.38 -40.00
CA GLY A 217 40.66 12.42 -41.08
C GLY A 217 40.03 11.06 -40.74
N ARG A 218 39.15 11.02 -39.72
CA ARG A 218 38.41 9.81 -39.33
C ARG A 218 36.94 9.94 -39.73
N ASP A 219 36.38 8.89 -40.34
CA ASP A 219 34.96 8.78 -40.67
C ASP A 219 34.20 8.24 -39.44
N LEU A 220 33.11 8.94 -39.05
CA LEU A 220 32.16 8.45 -38.07
C LEU A 220 30.79 8.34 -38.73
N GLU A 221 30.29 7.14 -38.88
CA GLU A 221 28.92 6.92 -39.31
C GLU A 221 27.94 7.36 -38.23
N GLY A 222 27.02 8.26 -38.57
CA GLY A 222 25.98 8.73 -37.69
C GLY A 222 24.76 7.80 -37.71
N GLU A 223 24.41 7.20 -36.61
CA GLU A 223 23.15 6.51 -36.47
C GLU A 223 21.98 7.49 -36.60
N LYS A 224 21.01 7.16 -37.45
CA LYS A 224 19.76 7.89 -37.57
C LYS A 224 18.91 7.60 -36.32
N SER A 225 18.71 8.64 -35.52
CA SER A 225 17.85 8.57 -34.34
C SER A 225 16.41 8.26 -34.75
N LYS A 226 15.84 7.23 -34.13
CA LYS A 226 14.42 6.87 -34.24
C LYS A 226 13.72 7.30 -32.96
N GLY A 227 12.54 7.89 -33.05
CA GLY A 227 11.79 8.26 -31.86
C GLY A 227 11.41 7.01 -31.03
N LYS A 228 11.65 7.06 -29.72
CA LYS A 228 11.23 6.03 -28.78
C LYS A 228 9.83 6.33 -28.26
N ALA A 229 8.89 5.38 -28.45
CA ALA A 229 7.57 5.48 -27.85
C ALA A 229 7.66 5.22 -26.34
N MET A 230 6.91 5.98 -25.57
CA MET A 230 6.90 5.94 -24.12
C MET A 230 5.47 5.72 -23.61
N GLY A 231 5.30 4.92 -22.58
CA GLY A 231 4.04 4.72 -21.91
C GLY A 231 2.85 4.45 -22.84
N GLY A 232 2.82 3.35 -23.56
CA GLY A 232 1.74 3.06 -24.51
C GLY A 232 1.67 4.04 -25.69
N SER A 233 2.74 4.71 -26.03
CA SER A 233 2.87 5.64 -27.17
C SER A 233 2.15 6.99 -27.00
N ALA A 234 1.87 7.41 -25.75
CA ALA A 234 1.24 8.72 -25.51
C ALA A 234 2.07 9.87 -26.08
N TRP A 235 3.38 9.79 -26.01
CA TRP A 235 4.32 10.72 -26.61
C TRP A 235 5.68 10.05 -26.87
N LYS A 236 6.51 10.70 -27.68
CA LYS A 236 7.82 10.20 -28.09
C LYS A 236 8.89 11.28 -27.90
N VAL A 237 10.10 10.83 -27.57
CA VAL A 237 11.30 11.66 -27.57
C VAL A 237 12.27 11.06 -28.58
N ALA A 238 12.52 11.81 -29.66
CA ALA A 238 13.43 11.34 -30.72
C ALA A 238 14.87 11.32 -30.20
N GLY A 239 15.58 10.22 -30.39
CA GLY A 239 16.95 10.03 -29.95
C GLY A 239 17.13 9.50 -28.54
N LEU A 240 16.06 9.33 -27.78
CA LEU A 240 16.15 8.80 -26.39
C LEU A 240 16.68 7.36 -26.37
N GLU A 241 16.50 6.59 -27.43
CA GLU A 241 17.01 5.21 -27.56
C GLU A 241 18.53 5.10 -27.54
N VAL A 242 19.25 6.18 -27.87
CA VAL A 242 20.72 6.22 -27.84
C VAL A 242 21.28 6.75 -26.53
N ILE A 243 20.42 7.13 -25.60
CA ILE A 243 20.82 7.59 -24.27
C ILE A 243 20.84 6.39 -23.31
N PRO A 244 22.00 6.02 -22.74
CA PRO A 244 22.08 5.02 -21.69
C PRO A 244 21.24 5.41 -20.47
N ARG A 245 20.56 4.44 -19.85
CA ARG A 245 19.70 4.70 -18.68
C ARG A 245 20.45 5.38 -17.54
N GLY A 246 21.71 5.03 -17.31
CA GLY A 246 22.55 5.62 -16.27
C GLY A 246 22.95 7.09 -16.52
N GLU A 247 22.66 7.65 -17.70
CA GLU A 247 22.85 9.08 -17.99
C GLU A 247 21.58 9.92 -17.67
N ILE A 248 20.46 9.27 -17.36
CA ILE A 248 19.22 9.93 -16.93
C ILE A 248 19.36 10.29 -15.44
N ASP A 249 18.99 11.51 -15.08
CA ASP A 249 18.96 11.98 -13.69
C ASP A 249 18.08 11.06 -12.83
N GLU A 250 18.59 10.60 -11.70
CA GLU A 250 17.87 9.75 -10.74
C GLU A 250 16.54 10.38 -10.29
N LYS A 251 16.41 11.71 -10.28
CA LYS A 251 15.18 12.41 -9.94
C LYS A 251 14.09 12.24 -10.99
N GLN A 252 14.47 12.05 -12.26
CA GLN A 252 13.54 11.92 -13.38
C GLN A 252 13.27 10.46 -13.76
N GLU A 253 14.16 9.55 -13.33
CA GLU A 253 14.11 8.14 -13.69
C GLU A 253 12.78 7.46 -13.33
N PRO A 254 12.19 7.64 -12.14
CA PRO A 254 10.92 6.97 -11.79
C PRO A 254 9.74 7.49 -12.60
N LEU A 255 9.69 8.78 -12.94
CA LEU A 255 8.67 9.31 -13.86
C LEU A 255 8.83 8.77 -15.26
N LEU A 256 10.06 8.63 -15.73
CA LEU A 256 10.36 7.99 -17.02
C LEU A 256 9.93 6.52 -17.00
N ALA A 257 10.22 5.78 -15.92
CA ALA A 257 9.77 4.40 -15.77
C ALA A 257 8.25 4.26 -15.77
N LEU A 258 7.54 5.23 -15.17
CA LEU A 258 6.08 5.29 -15.18
C LEU A 258 5.55 5.49 -16.61
N VAL A 259 6.05 6.49 -17.32
CA VAL A 259 5.64 6.81 -18.70
C VAL A 259 5.99 5.67 -19.67
N GLU A 260 7.08 4.95 -19.43
CA GLU A 260 7.43 3.74 -20.19
C GLU A 260 6.58 2.50 -19.83
N GLY A 261 5.68 2.61 -18.84
CA GLY A 261 4.83 1.50 -18.39
C GLY A 261 5.59 0.42 -17.60
N LYS A 262 6.79 0.73 -17.09
CA LYS A 262 7.59 -0.18 -16.26
C LYS A 262 7.20 -0.10 -14.79
N LEU A 263 6.78 1.08 -14.32
CA LEU A 263 6.33 1.35 -12.96
C LEU A 263 4.80 1.47 -12.94
N ALA A 264 4.16 1.04 -11.85
CA ALA A 264 2.72 1.23 -11.63
C ALA A 264 2.45 2.58 -10.96
N ALA A 265 1.26 3.14 -11.15
CA ALA A 265 0.78 4.34 -10.48
C ALA A 265 -0.33 4.01 -9.49
N PHE A 266 -0.23 4.55 -8.27
CA PHE A 266 -1.32 4.60 -7.28
C PHE A 266 -1.80 6.03 -7.16
N VAL A 267 -2.96 6.35 -7.75
CA VAL A 267 -3.46 7.72 -7.84
C VAL A 267 -4.59 7.94 -6.87
N TYR A 268 -4.34 8.78 -5.86
CA TYR A 268 -5.34 9.12 -4.86
C TYR A 268 -6.40 10.07 -5.41
N CYS A 269 -7.66 9.76 -5.11
CA CYS A 269 -8.85 10.51 -5.49
C CYS A 269 -9.76 10.67 -4.27
N ALA A 270 -9.98 11.90 -3.82
CA ALA A 270 -10.88 12.19 -2.71
C ALA A 270 -12.34 12.37 -3.16
N ARG A 271 -12.55 12.84 -4.38
CA ARG A 271 -13.86 13.24 -4.94
C ARG A 271 -14.05 12.70 -6.36
N PRO A 272 -15.29 12.62 -6.86
CA PRO A 272 -15.58 12.12 -8.21
C PRO A 272 -14.81 12.82 -9.32
N MET A 273 -14.64 14.14 -9.24
CA MET A 273 -13.90 14.92 -10.23
C MET A 273 -12.41 14.58 -10.26
N ASP A 274 -11.84 14.17 -9.13
CA ASP A 274 -10.44 13.77 -9.06
C ASP A 274 -10.19 12.47 -9.83
N VAL A 275 -11.19 11.56 -9.89
CA VAL A 275 -11.16 10.34 -10.70
C VAL A 275 -10.99 10.67 -12.18
N GLN A 276 -11.81 11.57 -12.71
CA GLN A 276 -11.72 11.98 -14.11
C GLN A 276 -10.33 12.55 -14.42
N ARG A 277 -9.84 13.44 -13.56
CA ARG A 277 -8.52 14.08 -13.72
C ARG A 277 -7.36 13.10 -13.65
N ALA A 278 -7.44 12.12 -12.73
CA ALA A 278 -6.46 11.05 -12.62
C ALA A 278 -6.37 10.24 -13.92
N LEU A 279 -7.51 9.88 -14.48
CA LEU A 279 -7.60 9.11 -15.71
C LEU A 279 -7.15 9.92 -16.94
N GLU A 280 -7.44 11.22 -16.98
CA GLU A 280 -6.97 12.12 -18.04
C GLU A 280 -5.43 12.20 -18.05
N ILE A 281 -4.80 12.41 -16.89
CA ILE A 281 -3.34 12.44 -16.75
C ILE A 281 -2.72 11.09 -17.15
N ALA A 282 -3.32 9.98 -16.71
CA ALA A 282 -2.82 8.64 -17.02
C ALA A 282 -2.91 8.33 -18.52
N ARG A 283 -4.00 8.73 -19.19
CA ARG A 283 -4.16 8.59 -20.66
C ARG A 283 -3.17 9.47 -21.41
N ALA A 284 -3.08 10.75 -21.04
CA ALA A 284 -2.22 11.72 -21.72
C ALA A 284 -0.74 11.32 -21.67
N ASN A 285 -0.31 10.61 -20.62
CA ASN A 285 1.08 10.20 -20.44
C ASN A 285 1.29 8.68 -20.64
N GLY A 286 0.26 7.93 -21.07
CA GLY A 286 0.39 6.54 -21.54
C GLY A 286 0.51 5.47 -20.45
N PHE A 287 0.27 5.78 -19.18
CA PHE A 287 0.37 4.81 -18.08
C PHE A 287 -0.97 4.31 -17.54
N LEU A 288 -2.10 4.57 -18.25
CA LEU A 288 -3.43 4.15 -17.81
C LEU A 288 -3.51 2.65 -17.47
N ALA A 289 -2.91 1.79 -18.29
CA ALA A 289 -2.91 0.34 -18.08
C ALA A 289 -2.16 -0.12 -16.80
N ARG A 290 -1.36 0.76 -16.21
CA ARG A 290 -0.60 0.54 -14.98
C ARG A 290 -1.14 1.35 -13.79
N THR A 291 -2.32 1.97 -13.96
CA THR A 291 -2.92 2.83 -12.93
C THR A 291 -3.86 2.02 -12.05
N THR A 292 -3.71 2.21 -10.74
CA THR A 292 -4.66 1.84 -9.70
C THR A 292 -5.18 3.12 -9.06
N LEU A 293 -6.48 3.27 -8.95
CA LEU A 293 -7.07 4.39 -8.24
C LEU A 293 -7.19 4.06 -6.75
N VAL A 294 -6.77 4.99 -5.90
CA VAL A 294 -6.98 4.93 -4.46
C VAL A 294 -8.11 5.90 -4.14
N CYS A 295 -9.31 5.37 -3.95
CA CYS A 295 -10.55 6.15 -3.90
C CYS A 295 -11.09 6.27 -2.49
N ASN A 296 -11.33 7.52 -2.07
CA ASN A 296 -12.21 7.77 -0.92
C ASN A 296 -13.67 7.41 -1.29
N THR A 297 -14.48 7.21 -0.28
CA THR A 297 -15.88 6.76 -0.37
C THR A 297 -16.69 7.56 -1.39
N ALA A 298 -16.57 8.90 -1.42
CA ALA A 298 -17.33 9.77 -2.33
C ALA A 298 -17.09 9.48 -3.84
N CYS A 299 -16.00 8.81 -4.19
CA CYS A 299 -15.65 8.50 -5.59
C CYS A 299 -16.63 7.51 -6.26
N TRP A 300 -17.53 6.87 -5.52
CA TRP A 300 -18.55 5.98 -6.08
C TRP A 300 -19.39 6.64 -7.17
N LYS A 301 -19.59 7.97 -7.10
CA LYS A 301 -20.32 8.74 -8.12
C LYS A 301 -19.65 8.76 -9.50
N ALA A 302 -18.36 8.44 -9.55
CA ALA A 302 -17.60 8.32 -10.79
C ALA A 302 -17.41 6.87 -11.26
N VAL A 303 -18.18 5.92 -10.73
CA VAL A 303 -18.02 4.49 -11.01
C VAL A 303 -18.11 4.16 -12.49
N ASP A 304 -18.99 4.81 -13.26
CA ASP A 304 -19.12 4.55 -14.70
C ASP A 304 -17.84 4.97 -15.46
N VAL A 305 -17.23 6.08 -15.08
CA VAL A 305 -15.94 6.53 -15.66
C VAL A 305 -14.81 5.54 -15.32
N ILE A 306 -14.85 4.93 -14.12
CA ILE A 306 -13.90 3.90 -13.70
C ILE A 306 -14.10 2.62 -14.52
N VAL A 307 -15.34 2.21 -14.74
CA VAL A 307 -15.71 1.06 -15.61
C VAL A 307 -15.17 1.26 -17.01
N ASP A 308 -15.41 2.41 -17.61
CA ASP A 308 -14.94 2.74 -18.97
C ASP A 308 -13.42 2.73 -19.08
N ALA A 309 -12.73 3.10 -18.01
CA ALA A 309 -11.27 3.08 -17.95
C ALA A 309 -10.68 1.67 -17.72
N GLY A 310 -11.45 0.74 -17.14
CA GLY A 310 -11.02 -0.63 -16.86
C GLY A 310 -9.95 -0.76 -15.79
N VAL A 311 -9.71 0.27 -14.98
CA VAL A 311 -8.68 0.32 -13.94
C VAL A 311 -9.17 -0.28 -12.62
N PRO A 312 -8.32 -0.94 -11.82
CA PRO A 312 -8.67 -1.40 -10.49
C PRO A 312 -8.70 -0.25 -9.49
N VAL A 313 -9.38 -0.50 -8.36
CA VAL A 313 -9.59 0.48 -7.30
C VAL A 313 -9.18 -0.09 -5.95
N VAL A 314 -8.53 0.70 -5.11
CA VAL A 314 -8.41 0.49 -3.67
C VAL A 314 -9.40 1.43 -3.00
N LEU A 315 -10.35 0.88 -2.23
CA LEU A 315 -11.33 1.66 -1.50
C LEU A 315 -10.79 2.01 -0.12
N GLU A 316 -10.61 3.30 0.12
CA GLU A 316 -10.26 3.86 1.43
C GLU A 316 -11.49 4.52 2.06
N GLY A 317 -11.50 4.59 3.38
CA GLY A 317 -12.56 5.23 4.16
C GLY A 317 -13.72 4.29 4.52
N PRO A 318 -14.81 4.83 5.05
CA PRO A 318 -15.97 4.06 5.49
C PRO A 318 -16.64 3.29 4.33
N LEU A 319 -17.21 2.12 4.64
CA LEU A 319 -17.92 1.32 3.64
C LEU A 319 -19.22 1.96 3.18
N VAL A 320 -19.81 2.84 4.00
CA VAL A 320 -21.06 3.53 3.75
C VAL A 320 -20.82 5.03 3.64
N GLN A 321 -21.26 5.62 2.54
CA GLN A 321 -21.31 7.06 2.34
C GLN A 321 -22.63 7.59 2.85
N LEU A 322 -22.57 8.55 3.78
CA LEU A 322 -23.73 9.30 4.24
C LEU A 322 -23.76 10.64 3.52
N GLU A 323 -24.86 10.96 2.89
CA GLU A 323 -25.11 12.24 2.25
C GLU A 323 -26.46 12.79 2.71
N ARG A 324 -26.57 14.10 2.77
CA ARG A 324 -27.83 14.75 3.07
C ARG A 324 -28.44 15.30 1.79
N ASP A 325 -29.67 14.90 1.50
CA ASP A 325 -30.43 15.45 0.39
C ASP A 325 -30.63 16.97 0.61
N PRO A 326 -30.14 17.83 -0.29
CA PRO A 326 -30.19 19.28 -0.12
C PRO A 326 -31.64 19.82 -0.19
N ILE A 327 -32.59 19.06 -0.74
CA ILE A 327 -33.98 19.49 -0.96
C ILE A 327 -34.84 19.17 0.27
N ASN A 328 -34.78 17.93 0.74
CA ASN A 328 -35.69 17.45 1.79
C ASN A 328 -34.97 17.16 3.11
N GLY A 329 -33.65 17.30 3.16
CA GLY A 329 -32.80 17.10 4.34
C GLY A 329 -32.68 15.64 4.80
N LYS A 330 -33.17 14.67 4.03
CA LYS A 330 -33.08 13.24 4.37
C LYS A 330 -31.66 12.76 4.22
N GLU A 331 -31.24 11.87 5.11
CA GLU A 331 -29.98 11.16 4.96
C GLU A 331 -30.13 10.06 3.91
N ILE A 332 -29.16 10.01 3.00
CA ILE A 332 -29.04 9.00 1.95
C ILE A 332 -27.81 8.18 2.27
N GLU A 333 -28.01 6.89 2.48
CA GLU A 333 -26.93 5.94 2.70
C GLU A 333 -26.60 5.22 1.40
N THR A 334 -25.32 5.22 1.03
CA THR A 334 -24.82 4.45 -0.11
C THR A 334 -23.76 3.47 0.37
N PHE A 335 -24.05 2.18 0.24
CA PHE A 335 -23.07 1.12 0.50
C PHE A 335 -22.14 0.97 -0.71
N VAL A 336 -20.98 1.59 -0.63
CA VAL A 336 -20.06 1.80 -1.75
C VAL A 336 -19.49 0.50 -2.35
N PRO A 337 -19.02 -0.49 -1.56
CA PRO A 337 -18.50 -1.75 -2.14
C PRO A 337 -19.51 -2.47 -3.03
N LYS A 338 -20.81 -2.38 -2.70
CA LYS A 338 -21.86 -2.97 -3.54
C LYS A 338 -21.99 -2.28 -4.89
N VAL A 339 -21.89 -0.94 -4.93
CA VAL A 339 -21.93 -0.19 -6.18
C VAL A 339 -20.82 -0.64 -7.13
N PHE A 340 -19.59 -0.80 -6.61
CA PHE A 340 -18.47 -1.28 -7.39
C PHE A 340 -18.64 -2.73 -7.83
N ALA A 341 -19.11 -3.61 -6.94
CA ALA A 341 -19.37 -5.01 -7.27
C ALA A 341 -20.44 -5.18 -8.36
N ASP A 342 -21.57 -4.47 -8.26
CA ASP A 342 -22.68 -4.50 -9.22
C ASP A 342 -22.20 -4.04 -10.63
N LYS A 343 -21.28 -3.09 -10.67
CA LYS A 343 -20.64 -2.60 -11.91
C LYS A 343 -19.43 -3.44 -12.33
N LYS A 344 -19.11 -4.53 -11.62
CA LYS A 344 -17.99 -5.45 -11.91
C LYS A 344 -16.62 -4.77 -11.92
N VAL A 345 -16.46 -3.68 -11.17
CA VAL A 345 -15.15 -3.06 -10.96
C VAL A 345 -14.32 -3.96 -10.04
N ARG A 346 -13.06 -4.19 -10.39
CA ARG A 346 -12.10 -4.88 -9.51
C ARG A 346 -11.69 -3.92 -8.39
N PHE A 347 -12.04 -4.24 -7.16
CA PHE A 347 -11.67 -3.40 -6.01
C PHE A 347 -11.08 -4.21 -4.88
N ALA A 348 -10.16 -3.58 -4.14
CA ALA A 348 -9.62 -4.03 -2.86
C ALA A 348 -10.12 -3.13 -1.74
N LEU A 349 -10.33 -3.70 -0.55
CA LEU A 349 -10.53 -2.94 0.69
C LEU A 349 -9.17 -2.55 1.26
N SER A 350 -9.12 -1.44 2.01
CA SER A 350 -7.91 -0.95 2.66
C SER A 350 -8.07 -0.86 4.17
N SER A 351 -7.00 -1.14 4.89
CA SER A 351 -6.91 -0.99 6.36
C SER A 351 -6.83 0.47 6.81
N THR A 352 -6.73 1.42 5.90
CA THR A 352 -6.74 2.86 6.21
C THR A 352 -8.12 3.40 6.58
N ASN A 353 -9.13 2.54 6.65
CA ASN A 353 -10.44 2.89 7.16
C ASN A 353 -10.35 3.33 8.64
N THR A 354 -10.76 4.56 8.92
CA THR A 354 -10.69 5.16 10.26
C THR A 354 -11.62 4.51 11.29
N THR A 355 -12.65 3.79 10.82
CA THR A 355 -13.62 3.12 11.69
C THR A 355 -13.27 1.67 11.97
N THR A 356 -12.57 1.00 11.05
CA THR A 356 -12.25 -0.42 11.17
C THR A 356 -11.00 -0.74 10.36
N GLU A 357 -9.88 -0.95 11.04
CA GLU A 357 -8.60 -1.25 10.40
C GLU A 357 -8.48 -2.71 9.95
N SER A 358 -9.22 -3.63 10.55
CA SER A 358 -9.17 -5.05 10.22
C SER A 358 -9.86 -5.37 8.90
N LEU A 359 -9.12 -5.83 7.90
CA LEU A 359 -9.65 -6.17 6.57
C LEU A 359 -10.73 -7.27 6.62
N TRP A 360 -10.50 -8.33 7.41
CA TRP A 360 -11.49 -9.42 7.51
C TRP A 360 -12.79 -8.96 8.14
N PHE A 361 -12.73 -8.07 9.14
CA PHE A 361 -13.92 -7.52 9.78
C PHE A 361 -14.68 -6.56 8.83
N GLN A 362 -13.96 -5.76 8.04
CA GLN A 362 -14.57 -4.96 6.98
C GLN A 362 -15.28 -5.85 5.95
N ALA A 363 -14.64 -6.94 5.53
CA ALA A 363 -15.24 -7.91 4.61
C ALA A 363 -16.49 -8.57 5.21
N ALA A 364 -16.46 -8.95 6.48
CA ALA A 364 -17.61 -9.51 7.20
C ALA A 364 -18.76 -8.50 7.30
N THR A 365 -18.46 -7.24 7.65
CA THR A 365 -19.43 -6.15 7.68
C THR A 365 -20.00 -5.89 6.31
N ALA A 366 -19.18 -5.89 5.26
CA ALA A 366 -19.63 -5.69 3.89
C ALA A 366 -20.62 -6.79 3.44
N VAL A 367 -20.39 -8.05 3.84
CA VAL A 367 -21.35 -9.14 3.57
C VAL A 367 -22.65 -8.92 4.34
N GLY A 368 -22.58 -8.48 5.60
CA GLY A 368 -23.76 -8.09 6.38
C GLY A 368 -24.59 -6.98 5.72
N LEU A 369 -23.94 -6.08 4.98
CA LEU A 369 -24.57 -5.00 4.20
C LEU A 369 -24.97 -5.42 2.78
N GLY A 370 -24.82 -6.69 2.42
CA GLY A 370 -25.33 -7.24 1.15
C GLY A 370 -24.30 -7.38 0.03
N LEU A 371 -23.00 -7.29 0.32
CA LEU A 371 -21.96 -7.67 -0.64
C LEU A 371 -21.90 -9.20 -0.78
N PRO A 372 -21.83 -9.76 -1.99
CA PRO A 372 -21.61 -11.20 -2.17
C PRO A 372 -20.34 -11.67 -1.44
N ARG A 373 -20.46 -12.80 -0.71
CA ARG A 373 -19.37 -13.40 0.07
C ARG A 373 -18.05 -13.52 -0.72
N GLU A 374 -18.15 -14.05 -1.93
CA GLU A 374 -17.01 -14.24 -2.80
C GLU A 374 -16.31 -12.90 -3.15
N SER A 375 -17.10 -11.86 -3.43
CA SER A 375 -16.58 -10.52 -3.71
C SER A 375 -15.86 -9.92 -2.51
N ALA A 376 -16.41 -10.09 -1.31
CA ALA A 376 -15.81 -9.61 -0.07
C ALA A 376 -14.47 -10.31 0.21
N LEU A 377 -14.42 -11.63 0.08
CA LEU A 377 -13.17 -12.39 0.28
C LEU A 377 -12.11 -12.06 -0.78
N LYS A 378 -12.52 -11.93 -2.04
CA LYS A 378 -11.61 -11.52 -3.13
C LYS A 378 -11.03 -10.11 -2.93
N ALA A 379 -11.82 -9.20 -2.35
CA ALA A 379 -11.39 -7.82 -2.12
C ALA A 379 -10.28 -7.67 -1.06
N ILE A 380 -10.02 -8.70 -0.26
CA ILE A 380 -8.96 -8.71 0.77
C ILE A 380 -7.85 -9.75 0.50
N THR A 381 -7.93 -10.48 -0.63
CA THR A 381 -6.98 -11.55 -0.98
C THR A 381 -6.53 -11.49 -2.44
N LEU A 382 -7.35 -11.97 -3.37
CA LEU A 382 -6.98 -12.12 -4.80
C LEU A 382 -6.83 -10.78 -5.50
N VAL A 383 -7.83 -9.88 -5.35
CA VAL A 383 -7.79 -8.58 -6.07
C VAL A 383 -6.59 -7.73 -5.66
N PRO A 384 -6.29 -7.53 -4.35
CA PRO A 384 -5.09 -6.80 -3.97
C PRO A 384 -3.80 -7.49 -4.44
N ALA A 385 -3.73 -8.83 -4.46
CA ALA A 385 -2.59 -9.55 -5.01
C ALA A 385 -2.42 -9.31 -6.52
N GLU A 386 -3.51 -9.24 -7.29
CA GLU A 386 -3.51 -8.88 -8.70
C GLU A 386 -3.06 -7.44 -8.94
N ILE A 387 -3.57 -6.48 -8.15
CA ILE A 387 -3.17 -5.07 -8.20
C ILE A 387 -1.64 -4.92 -8.03
N LEU A 388 -1.06 -5.68 -7.11
CA LEU A 388 0.38 -5.67 -6.84
C LEU A 388 1.21 -6.49 -7.84
N GLY A 389 0.56 -7.25 -8.74
CA GLY A 389 1.23 -8.19 -9.64
C GLY A 389 1.81 -9.41 -8.92
N LEU A 390 1.30 -9.75 -7.74
CA LEU A 390 1.76 -10.84 -6.88
C LEU A 390 0.81 -12.05 -6.86
N GLN A 391 -0.17 -12.13 -7.77
CA GLN A 391 -1.17 -13.21 -7.83
C GLN A 391 -0.56 -14.61 -8.01
N LYS A 392 0.69 -14.70 -8.46
CA LYS A 392 1.45 -15.98 -8.55
C LYS A 392 2.14 -16.36 -7.24
N ARG A 393 2.16 -15.46 -6.26
CA ARG A 393 2.83 -15.68 -4.97
C ARG A 393 1.85 -15.71 -3.80
N VAL A 394 0.88 -14.80 -3.75
CA VAL A 394 -0.04 -14.60 -2.61
C VAL A 394 -1.49 -14.50 -3.06
N GLY A 395 -2.42 -14.37 -2.11
CA GLY A 395 -3.85 -14.15 -2.35
C GLY A 395 -4.70 -15.43 -2.40
N SER A 396 -4.10 -16.60 -2.50
CA SER A 396 -4.78 -17.90 -2.42
C SER A 396 -3.84 -19.00 -1.91
N LEU A 397 -4.40 -20.12 -1.45
CA LEU A 397 -3.65 -21.30 -1.03
C LEU A 397 -3.54 -22.27 -2.19
N GLU A 398 -2.41 -22.26 -2.88
CA GLU A 398 -2.12 -23.09 -4.05
C GLU A 398 -0.68 -23.57 -4.01
N VAL A 399 -0.44 -24.75 -4.58
CA VAL A 399 0.91 -25.30 -4.71
C VAL A 399 1.81 -24.32 -5.49
N GLY A 400 2.98 -24.06 -4.97
CA GLY A 400 3.99 -23.14 -5.51
C GLY A 400 3.88 -21.69 -5.00
N LYS A 401 2.78 -21.30 -4.35
CA LYS A 401 2.65 -20.00 -3.71
C LYS A 401 3.34 -19.96 -2.36
N ASP A 402 3.57 -18.73 -1.88
CA ASP A 402 4.17 -18.50 -0.57
C ASP A 402 3.28 -19.10 0.53
N GLY A 403 3.87 -19.73 1.51
CA GLY A 403 3.19 -20.42 2.61
C GLY A 403 2.62 -19.45 3.65
N ASN A 404 1.78 -18.51 3.19
CA ASN A 404 1.10 -17.51 4.01
C ASN A 404 -0.31 -18.01 4.36
N VAL A 405 -0.46 -18.54 5.56
CA VAL A 405 -1.69 -19.21 6.02
C VAL A 405 -2.17 -18.60 7.32
N LEU A 406 -3.47 -18.28 7.36
CA LEU A 406 -4.19 -17.88 8.58
C LEU A 406 -5.01 -19.05 9.10
N LEU A 407 -5.03 -19.24 10.42
CA LEU A 407 -5.97 -20.14 11.07
C LEU A 407 -6.97 -19.32 11.86
N PHE A 408 -8.23 -19.38 11.43
CA PHE A 408 -9.35 -18.76 12.11
C PHE A 408 -10.05 -19.72 13.04
N SER A 409 -10.56 -19.23 14.17
CA SER A 409 -11.39 -20.02 15.12
C SER A 409 -12.70 -20.51 14.51
N GLY A 410 -13.13 -19.93 13.39
CA GLY A 410 -14.34 -20.26 12.64
C GLY A 410 -14.32 -19.66 11.24
N ASP A 411 -15.49 -19.37 10.67
CA ASP A 411 -15.58 -18.75 9.34
C ASP A 411 -14.96 -17.36 9.34
N PRO A 412 -14.06 -17.02 8.38
CA PRO A 412 -13.41 -15.69 8.31
C PRO A 412 -14.37 -14.50 8.25
N LEU A 413 -15.60 -14.70 7.75
CA LEU A 413 -16.61 -13.64 7.67
C LEU A 413 -17.60 -13.64 8.84
N SER A 414 -17.37 -14.48 9.85
CA SER A 414 -18.14 -14.41 11.11
C SER A 414 -17.53 -13.39 12.04
N VAL A 415 -18.30 -12.43 12.53
CA VAL A 415 -17.85 -11.41 13.49
C VAL A 415 -17.37 -12.00 14.83
N THR A 416 -17.71 -13.26 15.13
CA THR A 416 -17.25 -13.99 16.31
C THR A 416 -15.95 -14.75 16.07
N SER A 417 -15.51 -14.87 14.83
CA SER A 417 -14.24 -15.52 14.49
C SER A 417 -13.05 -14.62 14.78
N GLN A 418 -11.93 -15.25 15.12
CA GLN A 418 -10.67 -14.57 15.41
C GLN A 418 -9.55 -15.22 14.63
N VAL A 419 -8.52 -14.46 14.29
CA VAL A 419 -7.24 -14.98 13.79
C VAL A 419 -6.49 -15.57 14.98
N GLU A 420 -6.36 -16.89 15.02
CA GLU A 420 -5.69 -17.60 16.11
C GLU A 420 -4.19 -17.81 15.84
N HIS A 421 -3.85 -18.15 14.59
CA HIS A 421 -2.46 -18.32 14.18
C HIS A 421 -2.20 -17.66 12.82
N VAL A 422 -1.00 -17.09 12.68
CA VAL A 422 -0.51 -16.59 11.41
C VAL A 422 0.80 -17.28 11.05
N ILE A 423 0.83 -17.83 9.88
CA ILE A 423 2.01 -18.42 9.25
C ILE A 423 2.42 -17.57 8.07
N VAL A 424 3.68 -17.15 8.00
CA VAL A 424 4.25 -16.37 6.89
C VAL A 424 5.46 -17.14 6.36
N GLU A 425 5.41 -17.49 5.08
CA GLU A 425 6.45 -18.28 4.40
C GLU A 425 6.87 -19.52 5.23
N GLY A 426 5.89 -20.20 5.81
CA GLY A 426 6.10 -21.41 6.63
C GLY A 426 6.58 -21.16 8.07
N ALA A 427 6.89 -19.93 8.44
CA ALA A 427 7.20 -19.57 9.83
C ALA A 427 5.92 -19.27 10.60
N HIS A 428 5.75 -19.88 11.78
CA HIS A 428 4.63 -19.59 12.69
C HIS A 428 4.95 -18.32 13.49
N VAL A 429 4.46 -17.17 13.00
CA VAL A 429 4.87 -15.84 13.46
C VAL A 429 3.92 -15.22 14.49
N TYR A 430 2.69 -15.69 14.57
CA TYR A 430 1.72 -15.19 15.55
C TYR A 430 0.88 -16.34 16.12
N ASP A 431 0.71 -16.31 17.42
CA ASP A 431 -0.13 -17.23 18.19
C ASP A 431 -0.92 -16.40 19.22
N ARG A 432 -2.21 -16.27 19.00
CA ARG A 432 -3.11 -15.46 19.84
C ARG A 432 -3.07 -15.89 21.31
N SER A 433 -2.88 -17.17 21.58
CA SER A 433 -2.80 -17.68 22.94
C SER A 433 -1.58 -17.17 23.73
N LYS A 434 -0.55 -16.72 23.02
CA LYS A 434 0.69 -16.16 23.57
C LYS A 434 0.71 -14.64 23.58
N ASP A 435 -0.26 -13.98 22.94
CA ASP A 435 -0.32 -12.52 22.86
C ASP A 435 -0.61 -11.89 24.23
N THR A 436 0.37 -11.17 24.76
CA THR A 436 0.30 -10.53 26.08
C THR A 436 -0.71 -9.39 26.13
N ARG A 437 -0.94 -8.68 25.00
CA ARG A 437 -1.93 -7.61 24.91
C ARG A 437 -3.34 -8.16 24.93
N VAL A 438 -3.59 -9.25 24.21
CA VAL A 438 -4.88 -9.96 24.24
C VAL A 438 -5.17 -10.51 25.64
N LYS A 439 -4.17 -11.10 26.30
CA LYS A 439 -4.31 -11.60 27.68
C LYS A 439 -4.67 -10.46 28.65
N ALA A 440 -3.95 -9.35 28.58
CA ALA A 440 -4.22 -8.20 29.42
C ALA A 440 -5.64 -7.66 29.23
N LEU A 441 -6.11 -7.56 27.97
CA LEU A 441 -7.50 -7.13 27.66
C LEU A 441 -8.54 -8.10 28.23
N LEU A 442 -8.34 -9.40 28.11
CA LEU A 442 -9.24 -10.40 28.65
C LEU A 442 -9.28 -10.41 30.18
N GLU A 443 -8.18 -10.01 30.84
CA GLU A 443 -8.08 -9.86 32.28
C GLU A 443 -8.58 -8.47 32.78
N GLY A 444 -9.03 -7.60 31.89
CA GLY A 444 -9.45 -6.23 32.20
C GLY A 444 -8.29 -5.31 32.63
N LYS A 445 -7.04 -5.65 32.24
CA LYS A 445 -5.83 -4.89 32.54
C LYS A 445 -5.46 -4.04 31.33
N MET A 446 -4.76 -2.91 31.59
CA MET A 446 -4.13 -2.15 30.50
C MET A 446 -3.05 -3.01 29.83
N PRO A 447 -3.03 -3.12 28.50
CA PRO A 447 -1.98 -3.85 27.80
C PRO A 447 -0.59 -3.25 28.08
N PRO A 448 0.46 -4.08 28.18
CA PRO A 448 1.83 -3.59 28.31
C PRO A 448 2.17 -2.63 27.15
N GLY A 449 2.79 -1.50 27.47
CA GLY A 449 3.16 -0.50 26.46
C GLY A 449 2.09 0.55 26.13
N THR A 450 0.86 0.44 26.69
CA THR A 450 -0.15 1.50 26.60
C THR A 450 -0.08 2.51 27.75
N ALA A 451 1.06 2.59 28.47
CA ALA A 451 1.33 3.73 29.32
C ALA A 451 1.20 4.99 28.47
N ALA A 452 0.24 5.85 28.86
CA ALA A 452 -0.19 7.05 28.17
C ALA A 452 0.83 7.56 27.13
N ALA A 453 0.59 7.28 25.86
CA ALA A 453 1.08 8.19 24.82
C ALA A 453 0.52 9.54 25.23
N ASP A 454 1.37 10.40 25.73
CA ASP A 454 1.00 11.73 26.18
C ASP A 454 0.04 12.34 25.17
N ASP A 455 -1.05 12.90 25.66
CA ASP A 455 -2.15 13.57 24.93
C ASP A 455 -1.67 14.67 23.94
N LYS A 456 -0.36 14.80 23.75
CA LYS A 456 0.32 15.67 22.79
C LYS A 456 0.40 15.09 21.38
N GLY A 457 0.43 13.77 21.20
CA GLY A 457 0.43 13.12 19.88
C GLY A 457 -0.97 13.02 19.27
N ALA A 458 -2.01 12.80 20.09
CA ALA A 458 -3.39 12.70 19.63
C ALA A 458 -3.94 14.04 19.12
N LYS A 459 -3.45 15.18 19.63
CA LYS A 459 -3.83 16.51 19.09
C LYS A 459 -3.24 16.83 17.74
N ALA A 460 -2.12 16.24 17.36
CA ALA A 460 -1.52 16.44 16.02
C ALA A 460 -2.17 15.57 14.94
N ALA A 461 -2.67 14.38 15.28
CA ALA A 461 -3.35 13.50 14.35
C ALA A 461 -4.87 13.79 14.19
N GLY A 462 -5.49 14.43 15.20
CA GLY A 462 -6.91 14.79 15.19
C GLY A 462 -7.23 16.13 14.52
N ALA A 463 -6.23 16.91 14.13
CA ALA A 463 -6.44 18.27 13.59
C ALA A 463 -6.67 18.33 12.07
N THR A 464 -6.80 17.19 11.36
CA THR A 464 -7.06 17.15 9.92
C THR A 464 -8.41 16.55 9.52
N ALA A 465 -9.36 16.41 10.45
CA ALA A 465 -10.76 16.30 10.07
C ALA A 465 -11.24 17.69 9.66
N ALA A 466 -11.28 17.96 8.36
CA ALA A 466 -11.85 19.17 7.81
C ALA A 466 -13.29 19.33 8.34
N LYS A 467 -13.54 20.38 9.12
CA LYS A 467 -14.90 20.83 9.39
C LYS A 467 -15.59 21.07 8.03
N PRO A 468 -16.86 20.69 7.87
CA PRO A 468 -17.60 21.06 6.68
C PRO A 468 -17.60 22.59 6.57
N HIS A 469 -17.17 23.12 5.45
CA HIS A 469 -17.28 24.51 5.07
C HIS A 469 -18.78 24.82 4.95
N ASP A 470 -19.27 25.62 5.87
CA ASP A 470 -20.63 26.19 5.82
C ASP A 470 -20.58 27.38 4.84
N ASP A 471 -20.90 27.07 3.59
CA ASP A 471 -20.96 28.05 2.51
C ASP A 471 -22.35 28.72 2.48
N THR A 472 -22.74 29.34 3.60
CA THR A 472 -23.81 30.32 3.61
C THR A 472 -23.18 31.71 3.58
N GLY A 473 -22.93 32.18 2.36
CA GLY A 473 -22.55 33.57 2.12
C GLY A 473 -23.67 34.52 2.52
N THR A 474 -23.65 34.96 3.77
CA THR A 474 -24.31 36.17 4.20
C THR A 474 -23.24 37.21 4.51
N VAL A 475 -23.12 38.15 3.61
CA VAL A 475 -22.38 39.41 3.82
C VAL A 475 -23.08 40.14 4.97
N PRO A 476 -22.37 40.52 6.07
CA PRO A 476 -22.94 41.40 7.06
C PRO A 476 -23.14 42.79 6.46
N LEU A 477 -24.37 43.28 6.46
CA LEU A 477 -24.66 44.69 6.23
C LEU A 477 -24.11 45.49 7.40
N ASP A 478 -23.25 46.48 7.10
CA ASP A 478 -22.76 47.46 8.08
C ASP A 478 -23.95 48.21 8.71
N GLU A 479 -24.18 48.07 10.00
CA GLU A 479 -25.01 49.00 10.77
C GLU A 479 -24.22 50.28 11.06
N PRO A 480 -24.78 51.47 10.84
CA PRO A 480 -24.10 52.71 11.13
C PRO A 480 -24.00 53.00 12.66
N GLU A 481 -22.81 53.37 13.10
CA GLU A 481 -22.55 53.78 14.50
C GLU A 481 -23.47 54.94 14.93
N PRO A 482 -23.99 54.94 16.19
CA PRO A 482 -24.76 56.04 16.71
C PRO A 482 -23.84 57.24 17.05
N LYS A 483 -24.19 58.40 16.47
CA LYS A 483 -23.52 59.69 16.75
C LYS A 483 -23.69 60.05 18.26
N LYS A 484 -22.59 60.32 18.94
CA LYS A 484 -22.57 61.01 20.25
C LYS A 484 -23.12 62.39 20.06
N LYS A 485 -24.11 62.77 20.88
CA LYS A 485 -24.53 64.14 21.09
C LYS A 485 -23.69 64.73 22.21
N ASP A 486 -23.20 65.92 21.99
CA ASP A 486 -22.68 66.84 22.98
C ASP A 486 -23.71 67.24 24.00
#